data_f16764ffd1c2113e611d8073800b634d
#
_entry.id   f16764ffd1c2113e611d8073800b634d
#
_cell.length_a   1.000
_cell.length_b   1.000
_cell.length_c   1.000
_cell.angle_alpha   90.00
_cell.angle_beta   90.00
_cell.angle_gamma   90.00
#
_symmetry.space_group_name_H-M   'P 1'
#
loop_
_entity.id
_entity.type
_entity.pdbx_description
1 polymer ?
#
loop_
_entity_poly.entity_id
_entity_poly.type
_entity_poly.pdbx_seq_one_letter_code
_entity_poly.pdbx_strand_id
1 'polypeptide(L)'
;MGRLSVNLCGIELDNPVIPASGTFGFGYEFAELYDINCLGTFSFKGTTRDPRFGNPTPRIAECNMGMINAVGLQNPGVEKVISDELPKLAKCFNKKVMANVSGFSVEDYAYTCEKLDKEDQVGWLEVNVSCPNVHGGGMSFGTNPEAAAEVTRAVKAVTTKPVIIKLSPNVTDIVSIAKACEAAGADGISLINTLLGMRIDLRTKKPVIANKMGGFSGPAILPVAVRMVYQVSHAVSIPVIGMGGVSCAEDVIEMMLAGATAVEVGAANLVDPYTCRNIIADLPCVMDQYGIENLTDIIGGVK
;
A
#
# COMPACT_ATOMS: atom_id res chain seq x y z
N MET A 1 12.18 20.51 -10.45
CA MET A 1 11.09 19.58 -10.05
C MET A 1 9.77 20.14 -10.52
N GLY A 2 8.85 19.29 -10.98
CA GLY A 2 7.49 19.72 -11.31
C GLY A 2 6.67 20.01 -10.04
N ARG A 3 5.59 20.79 -10.17
CA ARG A 3 4.69 21.11 -9.02
C ARG A 3 4.16 19.90 -8.25
N LEU A 4 4.04 18.75 -8.94
CA LEU A 4 3.54 17.50 -8.38
C LEU A 4 4.66 16.58 -7.88
N SER A 5 5.94 16.84 -8.25
CA SER A 5 7.05 15.93 -7.94
C SER A 5 7.29 15.79 -6.44
N VAL A 6 7.57 14.58 -6.00
CA VAL A 6 7.98 14.27 -4.62
C VAL A 6 9.17 13.32 -4.62
N ASN A 7 9.97 13.36 -3.56
CA ASN A 7 11.05 12.39 -3.34
C ASN A 7 10.61 11.35 -2.33
N LEU A 8 10.62 10.08 -2.72
CA LEU A 8 10.27 8.97 -1.85
C LEU A 8 11.50 8.09 -1.61
N CYS A 9 12.07 8.16 -0.41
CA CYS A 9 13.25 7.39 0.00
C CYS A 9 14.41 7.49 -1.01
N GLY A 10 14.70 8.70 -1.51
CA GLY A 10 15.79 8.97 -2.44
C GLY A 10 15.47 8.80 -3.94
N ILE A 11 14.29 8.32 -4.29
CA ILE A 11 13.82 8.19 -5.69
C ILE A 11 12.78 9.26 -5.98
N GLU A 12 12.98 10.02 -7.05
CA GLU A 12 12.05 11.08 -7.48
C GLU A 12 10.85 10.47 -8.21
N LEU A 13 9.65 10.91 -7.84
CA LEU A 13 8.38 10.61 -8.49
C LEU A 13 7.83 11.86 -9.17
N ASP A 14 7.28 11.72 -10.38
CA ASP A 14 6.68 12.85 -11.12
C ASP A 14 5.42 13.39 -10.42
N ASN A 15 4.76 12.57 -9.63
CA ASN A 15 3.59 12.89 -8.81
C ASN A 15 3.46 11.90 -7.65
N PRO A 16 2.72 12.25 -6.56
CA PRO A 16 2.63 11.43 -5.36
C PRO A 16 1.62 10.28 -5.44
N VAL A 17 0.89 10.12 -6.54
CA VAL A 17 -0.24 9.18 -6.65
C VAL A 17 0.25 7.79 -7.02
N ILE A 18 -0.04 6.81 -6.17
CA ILE A 18 0.42 5.42 -6.27
C ILE A 18 -0.79 4.49 -6.23
N PRO A 19 -1.13 3.76 -7.29
CA PRO A 19 -2.06 2.64 -7.18
C PRO A 19 -1.61 1.62 -6.13
N ALA A 20 -2.50 1.31 -5.16
CA ALA A 20 -2.20 0.42 -4.04
C ALA A 20 -2.15 -1.05 -4.47
N SER A 21 -1.29 -1.81 -3.83
CA SER A 21 -1.20 -3.26 -4.02
C SER A 21 -2.55 -3.95 -3.80
N GLY A 22 -2.85 -4.91 -4.68
CA GLY A 22 -4.10 -5.68 -4.65
C GLY A 22 -5.27 -5.05 -5.40
N THR A 23 -5.11 -3.82 -5.92
CA THR A 23 -6.13 -3.11 -6.72
C THR A 23 -5.66 -2.71 -8.11
N PHE A 24 -4.42 -3.04 -8.47
CA PHE A 24 -3.79 -2.66 -9.74
C PHE A 24 -3.07 -3.82 -10.44
N GLY A 25 -3.24 -5.06 -9.97
CA GLY A 25 -2.59 -6.24 -10.55
C GLY A 25 -1.08 -6.14 -10.57
N PHE A 26 -0.49 -6.45 -11.71
CA PHE A 26 0.91 -6.19 -12.02
C PHE A 26 1.10 -4.98 -12.96
N GLY A 27 0.04 -4.19 -13.20
CA GLY A 27 0.05 -2.95 -13.97
C GLY A 27 -0.24 -3.12 -15.45
N TYR A 28 0.23 -4.17 -16.11
CA TYR A 28 0.02 -4.37 -17.54
C TYR A 28 -1.46 -4.55 -17.90
N GLU A 29 -2.31 -5.03 -16.98
CA GLU A 29 -3.75 -5.13 -17.16
C GLU A 29 -4.40 -3.74 -17.30
N PHE A 30 -3.90 -2.75 -16.54
CA PHE A 30 -4.34 -1.36 -16.64
C PHE A 30 -3.75 -0.63 -17.84
N ALA A 31 -2.56 -1.06 -18.31
CA ALA A 31 -1.95 -0.51 -19.52
C ALA A 31 -2.78 -0.78 -20.79
N GLU A 32 -3.67 -1.75 -20.76
CA GLU A 32 -4.66 -1.97 -21.83
C GLU A 32 -5.75 -0.87 -21.89
N LEU A 33 -5.93 -0.11 -20.79
CA LEU A 33 -6.97 0.92 -20.67
C LEU A 33 -6.41 2.33 -20.92
N TYR A 34 -5.19 2.62 -20.43
CA TYR A 34 -4.53 3.92 -20.59
C TYR A 34 -3.01 3.79 -20.43
N ASP A 35 -2.28 4.84 -20.84
CA ASP A 35 -0.82 4.89 -20.61
C ASP A 35 -0.51 5.07 -19.12
N ILE A 36 -0.14 3.97 -18.46
CA ILE A 36 0.19 3.94 -17.03
C ILE A 36 1.49 4.69 -16.69
N ASN A 37 2.28 5.15 -17.68
CA ASN A 37 3.46 5.99 -17.42
C ASN A 37 3.10 7.39 -16.91
N CYS A 38 1.82 7.78 -16.88
CA CYS A 38 1.37 8.98 -16.16
C CYS A 38 1.52 8.86 -14.64
N LEU A 39 1.56 7.64 -14.09
CA LEU A 39 1.75 7.38 -12.67
C LEU A 39 3.18 7.72 -12.22
N GLY A 40 3.37 8.18 -11.00
CA GLY A 40 4.69 8.29 -10.37
C GLY A 40 5.36 6.93 -10.20
N THR A 41 4.63 6.02 -9.61
CA THR A 41 4.90 4.58 -9.49
C THR A 41 3.59 3.86 -9.16
N PHE A 42 3.63 2.55 -8.95
CA PHE A 42 2.54 1.79 -8.34
C PHE A 42 3.08 0.61 -7.51
N SER A 43 2.29 0.17 -6.53
CA SER A 43 2.59 -1.00 -5.73
C SER A 43 1.91 -2.23 -6.37
N PHE A 44 2.69 -3.15 -6.92
CA PHE A 44 2.12 -4.32 -7.58
C PHE A 44 1.58 -5.36 -6.58
N LYS A 45 0.91 -6.37 -7.10
CA LYS A 45 0.25 -7.42 -6.32
C LYS A 45 1.17 -8.03 -5.27
N GLY A 46 0.67 -8.10 -4.02
CA GLY A 46 1.38 -8.69 -2.89
C GLY A 46 1.91 -10.08 -3.22
N THR A 47 3.23 -10.22 -3.16
CA THR A 47 4.00 -11.38 -3.58
C THR A 47 4.47 -12.15 -2.35
N THR A 48 4.29 -13.45 -2.37
CA THR A 48 4.80 -14.39 -1.35
C THR A 48 5.89 -15.27 -1.92
N ARG A 49 6.69 -15.91 -1.06
CA ARG A 49 7.70 -16.87 -1.46
C ARG A 49 7.13 -17.91 -2.42
N ASP A 50 6.10 -18.62 -1.98
CA ASP A 50 5.42 -19.66 -2.74
C ASP A 50 4.11 -19.15 -3.35
N PRO A 51 3.62 -19.74 -4.47
CA PRO A 51 2.35 -19.38 -5.07
C PRO A 51 1.15 -19.66 -4.15
N ARG A 52 0.12 -18.81 -4.22
CA ARG A 52 -1.10 -18.94 -3.42
C ARG A 52 -2.35 -18.79 -4.28
N PHE A 53 -3.32 -19.68 -4.07
CA PHE A 53 -4.64 -19.60 -4.71
C PHE A 53 -5.57 -18.58 -4.02
N GLY A 54 -5.23 -18.18 -2.78
CA GLY A 54 -6.09 -17.34 -1.95
C GLY A 54 -7.17 -18.14 -1.21
N ASN A 55 -8.08 -17.39 -0.59
CA ASN A 55 -9.18 -17.96 0.20
C ASN A 55 -10.35 -18.43 -0.68
N PRO A 56 -11.25 -19.31 -0.16
CA PRO A 56 -12.48 -19.71 -0.82
C PRO A 56 -13.39 -18.50 -1.15
N THR A 57 -14.14 -18.62 -2.24
CA THR A 57 -15.17 -17.64 -2.64
C THR A 57 -16.51 -17.93 -1.94
N PRO A 58 -17.38 -16.91 -1.78
CA PRO A 58 -17.18 -15.49 -2.08
C PRO A 58 -16.17 -14.85 -1.13
N ARG A 59 -15.24 -14.06 -1.66
CA ARG A 59 -14.16 -13.46 -0.88
C ARG A 59 -14.05 -11.94 -1.02
N ILE A 60 -14.98 -11.34 -1.76
CA ILE A 60 -15.16 -9.91 -1.94
C ILE A 60 -16.66 -9.63 -1.90
N ALA A 61 -17.06 -8.54 -1.25
CA ALA A 61 -18.44 -8.05 -1.27
C ALA A 61 -18.47 -6.53 -1.15
N GLU A 62 -19.38 -5.91 -1.86
CA GLU A 62 -19.66 -4.49 -1.73
C GLU A 62 -20.40 -4.21 -0.41
N CYS A 63 -20.18 -3.03 0.12
CA CYS A 63 -20.93 -2.49 1.25
C CYS A 63 -21.05 -0.97 1.11
N ASN A 64 -21.89 -0.35 1.97
CA ASN A 64 -22.09 1.08 1.91
C ASN A 64 -20.76 1.83 2.04
N MET A 65 -20.47 2.71 1.08
CA MET A 65 -19.25 3.53 1.02
C MET A 65 -17.95 2.72 1.04
N GLY A 66 -17.98 1.49 0.50
CA GLY A 66 -16.76 0.69 0.41
C GLY A 66 -17.00 -0.77 0.04
N MET A 67 -15.99 -1.57 0.33
CA MET A 67 -15.99 -3.00 0.08
C MET A 67 -15.32 -3.77 1.21
N ILE A 68 -15.69 -5.04 1.36
CA ILE A 68 -15.01 -5.97 2.26
C ILE A 68 -14.36 -7.09 1.45
N ASN A 69 -13.13 -7.42 1.79
CA ASN A 69 -12.40 -8.48 1.10
C ASN A 69 -11.62 -9.39 2.04
N ALA A 70 -11.48 -10.63 1.64
CA ALA A 70 -10.59 -11.61 2.23
C ALA A 70 -9.99 -12.46 1.09
N VAL A 71 -9.30 -11.82 0.14
CA VAL A 71 -8.73 -12.49 -1.04
C VAL A 71 -7.70 -13.54 -0.67
N GLY A 72 -6.92 -13.33 0.40
CA GLY A 72 -5.97 -14.32 0.93
C GLY A 72 -4.66 -14.40 0.15
N LEU A 73 -4.16 -13.26 -0.34
CA LEU A 73 -2.86 -13.15 -1.01
C LEU A 73 -2.73 -14.05 -2.26
N GLN A 74 -3.78 -14.17 -3.08
CA GLN A 74 -3.64 -14.87 -4.36
C GLN A 74 -2.53 -14.22 -5.19
N ASN A 75 -1.48 -14.98 -5.50
CA ASN A 75 -0.34 -14.53 -6.30
C ASN A 75 0.46 -15.74 -6.83
N PRO A 76 1.25 -15.56 -7.90
CA PRO A 76 1.98 -16.67 -8.53
C PRO A 76 3.26 -17.10 -7.81
N GLY A 77 3.66 -16.43 -6.71
CA GLY A 77 4.95 -16.63 -6.04
C GLY A 77 6.10 -15.81 -6.68
N VAL A 78 7.13 -15.52 -5.87
CA VAL A 78 8.20 -14.59 -6.27
C VAL A 78 8.94 -15.03 -7.52
N GLU A 79 9.20 -16.33 -7.70
CA GLU A 79 9.93 -16.83 -8.88
C GLU A 79 9.17 -16.52 -10.18
N LYS A 80 7.83 -16.69 -10.20
CA LYS A 80 7.01 -16.35 -11.36
C LYS A 80 6.79 -14.84 -11.52
N VAL A 81 6.78 -14.08 -10.43
CA VAL A 81 6.77 -12.62 -10.54
C VAL A 81 8.00 -12.15 -11.31
N ILE A 82 9.17 -12.67 -10.99
CA ILE A 82 10.43 -12.32 -11.64
C ILE A 82 10.49 -12.84 -13.08
N SER A 83 10.13 -14.12 -13.32
CA SER A 83 10.26 -14.71 -14.66
C SER A 83 9.20 -14.27 -15.66
N ASP A 84 7.98 -13.99 -15.20
CA ASP A 84 6.83 -13.80 -16.06
C ASP A 84 6.21 -12.40 -15.95
N GLU A 85 5.97 -11.89 -14.72
CA GLU A 85 5.18 -10.68 -14.52
C GLU A 85 6.01 -9.40 -14.75
N LEU A 86 7.22 -9.30 -14.19
CA LEU A 86 8.10 -8.15 -14.41
C LEU A 86 8.49 -7.98 -15.90
N PRO A 87 8.81 -9.05 -16.68
CA PRO A 87 9.04 -8.90 -18.10
C PRO A 87 7.83 -8.43 -18.92
N LYS A 88 6.60 -8.74 -18.51
CA LYS A 88 5.39 -8.19 -19.13
C LYS A 88 5.24 -6.70 -18.80
N LEU A 89 5.44 -6.35 -17.53
CA LEU A 89 5.37 -4.98 -17.07
C LEU A 89 6.40 -4.07 -17.76
N ALA A 90 7.63 -4.54 -17.94
CA ALA A 90 8.70 -3.78 -18.60
C ALA A 90 8.37 -3.35 -20.04
N LYS A 91 7.39 -3.98 -20.68
CA LYS A 91 6.94 -3.62 -22.03
C LYS A 91 6.01 -2.39 -22.05
N CYS A 92 5.39 -2.04 -20.94
CA CYS A 92 4.38 -0.98 -20.86
C CYS A 92 4.63 0.05 -19.75
N PHE A 93 5.60 -0.17 -18.87
CA PHE A 93 5.96 0.77 -17.81
C PHE A 93 7.47 0.93 -17.71
N ASN A 94 7.96 2.16 -17.87
CA ASN A 94 9.40 2.46 -18.00
C ASN A 94 10.02 3.04 -16.71
N LYS A 95 9.26 3.11 -15.62
CA LYS A 95 9.71 3.63 -14.32
C LYS A 95 9.92 2.52 -13.31
N LYS A 96 10.50 2.87 -12.15
CA LYS A 96 10.62 1.96 -11.01
C LYS A 96 9.25 1.66 -10.42
N VAL A 97 9.05 0.42 -9.93
CA VAL A 97 7.83 -0.02 -9.26
C VAL A 97 8.10 -0.36 -7.80
N MET A 98 7.05 -0.33 -7.00
CA MET A 98 7.08 -0.77 -5.62
C MET A 98 6.63 -2.24 -5.55
N ALA A 99 7.49 -3.10 -5.03
CA ALA A 99 7.20 -4.51 -4.85
C ALA A 99 6.51 -4.73 -3.50
N ASN A 100 5.21 -5.04 -3.49
CA ASN A 100 4.54 -5.43 -2.26
C ASN A 100 4.90 -6.87 -1.89
N VAL A 101 5.45 -7.05 -0.71
CA VAL A 101 5.92 -8.35 -0.19
C VAL A 101 5.11 -8.76 1.02
N SER A 102 4.65 -10.01 1.02
CA SER A 102 3.95 -10.62 2.13
C SER A 102 4.58 -11.97 2.49
N GLY A 103 4.55 -12.35 3.75
CA GLY A 103 5.11 -13.60 4.25
C GLY A 103 4.32 -14.14 5.44
N PHE A 104 4.61 -15.39 5.82
CA PHE A 104 4.02 -16.08 6.96
C PHE A 104 5.07 -16.44 8.02
N SER A 105 6.33 -16.19 7.70
CA SER A 105 7.48 -16.25 8.61
C SER A 105 8.46 -15.14 8.26
N VAL A 106 9.37 -14.82 9.18
CA VAL A 106 10.43 -13.83 8.96
C VAL A 106 11.31 -14.22 7.76
N GLU A 107 11.58 -15.52 7.62
CA GLU A 107 12.37 -16.09 6.52
C GLU A 107 11.67 -15.92 5.17
N ASP A 108 10.35 -16.03 5.10
CA ASP A 108 9.59 -15.82 3.85
C ASP A 108 9.71 -14.38 3.37
N TYR A 109 9.64 -13.40 4.30
CA TYR A 109 9.85 -11.98 3.97
C TYR A 109 11.26 -11.75 3.45
N ALA A 110 12.28 -12.22 4.18
CA ALA A 110 13.68 -12.06 3.82
C ALA A 110 13.99 -12.69 2.46
N TYR A 111 13.56 -13.94 2.23
CA TYR A 111 13.75 -14.63 0.95
C TYR A 111 13.13 -13.87 -0.22
N THR A 112 11.86 -13.45 -0.07
CA THR A 112 11.14 -12.76 -1.14
C THR A 112 11.77 -11.40 -1.45
N CYS A 113 12.17 -10.65 -0.42
CA CYS A 113 12.85 -9.37 -0.58
C CYS A 113 14.23 -9.53 -1.23
N GLU A 114 15.04 -10.52 -0.83
CA GLU A 114 16.35 -10.80 -1.42
C GLU A 114 16.27 -11.10 -2.93
N LYS A 115 15.23 -11.83 -3.35
CA LYS A 115 14.97 -12.10 -4.76
C LYS A 115 14.62 -10.83 -5.53
N LEU A 116 13.69 -10.04 -5.03
CA LEU A 116 13.22 -8.81 -5.66
C LEU A 116 14.24 -7.66 -5.61
N ASP A 117 15.20 -7.71 -4.67
CA ASP A 117 16.30 -6.75 -4.60
C ASP A 117 17.18 -6.76 -5.87
N LYS A 118 17.28 -7.90 -6.54
CA LYS A 118 18.09 -8.10 -7.75
C LYS A 118 17.42 -7.58 -9.02
N GLU A 119 16.14 -7.21 -8.95
CA GLU A 119 15.36 -6.78 -10.12
C GLU A 119 15.48 -5.27 -10.34
N ASP A 120 16.05 -4.88 -11.48
CA ASP A 120 16.32 -3.47 -11.80
C ASP A 120 15.05 -2.61 -11.82
N GLN A 121 13.90 -3.14 -12.25
CA GLN A 121 12.65 -2.39 -12.31
C GLN A 121 12.06 -2.14 -10.92
N VAL A 122 12.41 -2.92 -9.91
CA VAL A 122 11.98 -2.71 -8.52
C VAL A 122 12.77 -1.56 -7.90
N GLY A 123 12.07 -0.51 -7.44
CA GLY A 123 12.65 0.65 -6.77
C GLY A 123 12.52 0.58 -5.25
N TRP A 124 11.44 0.01 -4.74
CA TRP A 124 11.14 -0.10 -3.31
C TRP A 124 10.57 -1.47 -2.99
N LEU A 125 10.77 -1.90 -1.74
CA LEU A 125 10.13 -3.08 -1.16
C LEU A 125 9.10 -2.62 -0.13
N GLU A 126 7.81 -2.77 -0.44
CA GLU A 126 6.72 -2.51 0.49
C GLU A 126 6.38 -3.80 1.25
N VAL A 127 6.84 -3.90 2.48
CA VAL A 127 6.71 -5.09 3.32
C VAL A 127 5.40 -5.03 4.10
N ASN A 128 4.44 -5.86 3.71
CA ASN A 128 3.11 -5.92 4.30
C ASN A 128 3.10 -6.82 5.54
N VAL A 129 3.24 -6.24 6.72
CA VAL A 129 3.25 -6.97 8.00
C VAL A 129 1.84 -7.30 8.53
N SER A 130 0.78 -7.01 7.77
CA SER A 130 -0.61 -7.32 8.17
C SER A 130 -0.98 -8.80 8.04
N CYS A 131 -0.10 -9.65 7.50
CA CYS A 131 -0.33 -11.07 7.36
C CYS A 131 -0.19 -11.80 8.71
N PRO A 132 -0.97 -12.88 8.95
CA PRO A 132 -0.88 -13.63 10.19
C PRO A 132 0.46 -14.38 10.31
N ASN A 133 1.06 -14.29 11.48
CA ASN A 133 2.24 -15.08 11.85
C ASN A 133 1.82 -16.51 12.21
N VAL A 134 2.10 -17.48 11.36
CA VAL A 134 1.77 -18.90 11.60
C VAL A 134 2.51 -19.49 12.80
N HIS A 135 3.73 -19.04 13.10
CA HIS A 135 4.52 -19.48 14.25
C HIS A 135 4.13 -18.78 15.55
N GLY A 136 3.58 -17.55 15.45
CA GLY A 136 3.09 -16.75 16.58
C GLY A 136 1.60 -16.97 16.92
N GLY A 137 1.01 -18.12 16.59
CA GLY A 137 -0.38 -18.43 16.93
C GLY A 137 -1.42 -17.68 16.10
N GLY A 138 -1.07 -17.24 14.89
CA GLY A 138 -1.98 -16.59 13.95
C GLY A 138 -2.15 -15.08 14.17
N MET A 139 -1.43 -14.45 15.09
CA MET A 139 -1.39 -13.00 15.23
C MET A 139 -0.61 -12.39 14.06
N SER A 140 -1.07 -11.23 13.57
CA SER A 140 -0.35 -10.48 12.54
C SER A 140 0.98 -9.94 13.08
N PHE A 141 2.05 -10.01 12.28
CA PHE A 141 3.33 -9.35 12.61
C PHE A 141 3.15 -7.84 12.88
N GLY A 142 2.21 -7.19 12.20
CA GLY A 142 1.90 -5.78 12.36
C GLY A 142 1.05 -5.41 13.56
N THR A 143 0.74 -6.34 14.48
CA THR A 143 0.01 -6.04 15.73
C THR A 143 0.91 -5.90 16.95
N ASN A 144 2.20 -6.23 16.80
CA ASN A 144 3.19 -6.16 17.87
C ASN A 144 4.43 -5.40 17.36
N PRO A 145 4.91 -4.36 18.07
CA PRO A 145 6.07 -3.57 17.67
C PRO A 145 7.34 -4.41 17.46
N GLU A 146 7.61 -5.36 18.37
CA GLU A 146 8.81 -6.20 18.29
C GLU A 146 8.78 -7.15 17.10
N ALA A 147 7.61 -7.77 16.81
CA ALA A 147 7.47 -8.65 15.66
C ALA A 147 7.61 -7.89 14.33
N ALA A 148 7.07 -6.67 14.25
CA ALA A 148 7.25 -5.81 13.07
C ALA A 148 8.71 -5.39 12.90
N ALA A 149 9.40 -5.05 13.99
CA ALA A 149 10.81 -4.70 14.00
C ALA A 149 11.71 -5.90 13.61
N GLU A 150 11.36 -7.12 14.02
CA GLU A 150 12.08 -8.35 13.65
C GLU A 150 12.04 -8.57 12.13
N VAL A 151 10.84 -8.50 11.53
CA VAL A 151 10.68 -8.58 10.06
C VAL A 151 11.49 -7.47 9.37
N THR A 152 11.42 -6.23 9.89
CA THR A 152 12.15 -5.09 9.32
C THR A 152 13.66 -5.36 9.32
N ARG A 153 14.24 -5.78 10.45
CA ARG A 153 15.68 -6.11 10.55
C ARG A 153 16.09 -7.21 9.58
N ALA A 154 15.29 -8.26 9.48
CA ALA A 154 15.59 -9.39 8.61
C ALA A 154 15.58 -9.00 7.13
N VAL A 155 14.61 -8.18 6.72
CA VAL A 155 14.54 -7.66 5.34
C VAL A 155 15.69 -6.70 5.06
N LYS A 156 15.99 -5.76 5.96
CA LYS A 156 17.11 -4.81 5.82
C LYS A 156 18.48 -5.50 5.73
N ALA A 157 18.62 -6.67 6.32
CA ALA A 157 19.88 -7.43 6.27
C ALA A 157 20.16 -8.06 4.88
N VAL A 158 19.15 -8.20 4.01
CA VAL A 158 19.24 -8.92 2.73
C VAL A 158 18.93 -8.04 1.50
N THR A 159 18.66 -6.74 1.71
CA THR A 159 18.32 -5.82 0.60
C THR A 159 19.11 -4.52 0.68
N THR A 160 19.38 -3.95 -0.49
CA THR A 160 19.96 -2.62 -0.67
C THR A 160 18.93 -1.57 -1.05
N LYS A 161 17.75 -2.00 -1.50
CA LYS A 161 16.66 -1.10 -1.87
C LYS A 161 15.94 -0.52 -0.64
N PRO A 162 15.31 0.65 -0.77
CA PRO A 162 14.47 1.21 0.28
C PRO A 162 13.37 0.24 0.73
N VAL A 163 13.25 0.06 2.04
CA VAL A 163 12.25 -0.81 2.69
C VAL A 163 11.17 0.06 3.33
N ILE A 164 9.93 -0.10 2.88
CA ILE A 164 8.75 0.60 3.39
C ILE A 164 7.89 -0.44 4.13
N ILE A 165 7.57 -0.19 5.40
CA ILE A 165 6.75 -1.12 6.18
C ILE A 165 5.28 -0.70 6.13
N LYS A 166 4.42 -1.60 5.60
CA LYS A 166 2.97 -1.36 5.49
C LYS A 166 2.24 -1.80 6.74
N LEU A 167 1.71 -0.82 7.48
CA LEU A 167 1.10 -1.02 8.79
C LEU A 167 -0.40 -1.34 8.73
N SER A 168 -0.83 -2.16 9.71
CA SER A 168 -2.22 -2.48 9.96
C SER A 168 -2.90 -1.43 10.83
N PRO A 169 -4.14 -1.02 10.51
CA PRO A 169 -4.94 -0.14 11.38
C PRO A 169 -5.59 -0.87 12.56
N ASN A 170 -5.52 -2.21 12.59
CA ASN A 170 -6.23 -3.05 13.56
C ASN A 170 -5.44 -3.18 14.87
N VAL A 171 -5.01 -2.04 15.40
CA VAL A 171 -4.18 -1.91 16.59
C VAL A 171 -4.63 -0.71 17.42
N THR A 172 -4.34 -0.74 18.72
CA THR A 172 -4.66 0.37 19.62
C THR A 172 -3.67 1.53 19.44
N ASP A 173 -2.38 1.21 19.25
CA ASP A 173 -1.29 2.18 19.09
C ASP A 173 -0.43 1.85 17.87
N ILE A 174 -0.75 2.52 16.75
CA ILE A 174 0.01 2.37 15.50
C ILE A 174 1.37 3.09 15.55
N VAL A 175 1.48 4.13 16.40
CA VAL A 175 2.69 4.92 16.53
C VAL A 175 3.83 4.10 17.13
N SER A 176 3.55 3.28 18.12
CA SER A 176 4.57 2.41 18.74
C SER A 176 5.15 1.42 17.72
N ILE A 177 4.33 0.90 16.81
CA ILE A 177 4.77 0.00 15.74
C ILE A 177 5.62 0.74 14.70
N ALA A 178 5.18 1.93 14.27
CA ALA A 178 5.93 2.75 13.33
C ALA A 178 7.33 3.10 13.86
N LYS A 179 7.44 3.53 15.12
CA LYS A 179 8.73 3.82 15.79
C LYS A 179 9.63 2.60 15.89
N ALA A 180 9.06 1.42 16.17
CA ALA A 180 9.84 0.18 16.24
C ALA A 180 10.39 -0.22 14.87
N CYS A 181 9.61 -0.02 13.78
CA CYS A 181 10.07 -0.25 12.42
C CYS A 181 11.17 0.75 12.00
N GLU A 182 11.00 2.04 12.30
CA GLU A 182 12.04 3.06 12.06
C GLU A 182 13.33 2.72 12.81
N ALA A 183 13.26 2.40 14.10
CA ALA A 183 14.41 2.00 14.90
C ALA A 183 15.08 0.70 14.39
N ALA A 184 14.33 -0.16 13.70
CA ALA A 184 14.82 -1.38 13.05
C ALA A 184 15.44 -1.12 11.67
N GLY A 185 15.42 0.13 11.16
CA GLY A 185 16.06 0.55 9.93
C GLY A 185 15.12 0.63 8.71
N ALA A 186 13.80 0.71 8.89
CA ALA A 186 12.89 1.02 7.80
C ALA A 186 13.24 2.37 7.16
N ASP A 187 13.13 2.47 5.83
CA ASP A 187 13.37 3.70 5.07
C ASP A 187 12.09 4.53 4.89
N GLY A 188 10.92 3.92 5.11
CA GLY A 188 9.62 4.56 5.07
C GLY A 188 8.54 3.72 5.74
N ILE A 189 7.39 4.35 5.96
CA ILE A 189 6.18 3.71 6.49
C ILE A 189 5.03 3.93 5.52
N SER A 190 4.25 2.89 5.19
CA SER A 190 2.96 3.04 4.52
C SER A 190 1.81 2.63 5.44
N LEU A 191 0.73 3.38 5.44
CA LEU A 191 -0.47 3.12 6.24
C LEU A 191 -1.70 3.85 5.65
N ILE A 192 -2.88 3.26 5.74
CA ILE A 192 -3.24 2.07 6.53
C ILE A 192 -3.64 0.92 5.59
N ASN A 193 -3.35 -0.31 6.01
CA ASN A 193 -4.01 -1.46 5.41
C ASN A 193 -5.52 -1.44 5.78
N THR A 194 -6.29 -2.44 5.39
CA THR A 194 -7.74 -2.48 5.56
C THR A 194 -8.18 -2.69 7.02
N LEU A 195 -9.26 -2.02 7.43
CA LEU A 195 -9.91 -2.24 8.73
C LEU A 195 -10.64 -3.58 8.75
N LEU A 196 -10.55 -4.32 9.85
CA LEU A 196 -11.30 -5.56 10.00
C LEU A 196 -12.81 -5.25 10.13
N GLY A 197 -13.61 -5.91 9.29
CA GLY A 197 -15.05 -5.75 9.26
C GLY A 197 -15.79 -7.05 8.95
N MET A 198 -17.12 -7.01 9.07
CA MET A 198 -18.02 -8.12 8.75
C MET A 198 -19.36 -7.60 8.21
N ARG A 199 -19.93 -8.31 7.24
CA ARG A 199 -21.31 -8.10 6.80
C ARG A 199 -22.09 -9.42 6.84
N ILE A 200 -23.37 -9.31 7.12
CA ILE A 200 -24.30 -10.46 7.20
C ILE A 200 -25.42 -10.25 6.17
N ASP A 201 -25.68 -11.25 5.35
CA ASP A 201 -26.86 -11.31 4.51
C ASP A 201 -28.09 -11.62 5.37
N LEU A 202 -29.05 -10.67 5.40
CA LEU A 202 -30.21 -10.76 6.27
C LEU A 202 -31.20 -11.88 5.86
N ARG A 203 -31.18 -12.29 4.59
CA ARG A 203 -32.05 -13.36 4.10
C ARG A 203 -31.53 -14.73 4.50
N THR A 204 -30.25 -14.96 4.26
CA THR A 204 -29.59 -16.25 4.54
C THR A 204 -29.07 -16.35 5.97
N LYS A 205 -28.96 -15.22 6.68
CA LYS A 205 -28.35 -15.08 8.02
C LYS A 205 -26.90 -15.60 8.07
N LYS A 206 -26.18 -15.50 6.94
CA LYS A 206 -24.80 -15.93 6.77
C LYS A 206 -23.88 -14.75 6.51
N PRO A 207 -22.58 -14.86 6.81
CA PRO A 207 -21.58 -13.89 6.36
C PRO A 207 -21.60 -13.77 4.83
N VAL A 208 -21.41 -12.54 4.32
CA VAL A 208 -21.38 -12.27 2.86
C VAL A 208 -20.14 -12.80 2.17
N ILE A 209 -19.06 -13.06 2.92
CA ILE A 209 -17.83 -13.68 2.43
C ILE A 209 -17.52 -14.96 3.19
N ALA A 210 -16.87 -15.93 2.54
CA ALA A 210 -16.60 -17.25 3.10
C ALA A 210 -15.76 -17.20 4.39
N ASN A 211 -14.81 -16.28 4.48
CA ASN A 211 -13.94 -16.06 5.65
C ASN A 211 -14.66 -15.42 6.85
N LYS A 212 -15.96 -15.10 6.73
CA LYS A 212 -16.78 -14.40 7.73
C LYS A 212 -16.37 -12.94 7.93
N MET A 213 -15.11 -12.68 8.27
CA MET A 213 -14.53 -11.35 8.45
C MET A 213 -13.51 -11.09 7.35
N GLY A 214 -13.34 -9.82 6.97
CA GLY A 214 -12.39 -9.37 5.96
C GLY A 214 -12.01 -7.92 6.14
N GLY A 215 -11.07 -7.44 5.34
CA GLY A 215 -10.62 -6.05 5.35
C GLY A 215 -11.64 -5.14 4.69
N PHE A 216 -12.07 -4.11 5.39
CA PHE A 216 -12.94 -3.05 4.90
C PHE A 216 -12.11 -1.89 4.35
N SER A 217 -12.44 -1.44 3.14
CA SER A 217 -11.80 -0.33 2.43
C SER A 217 -12.83 0.48 1.65
N GLY A 218 -12.48 1.70 1.25
CA GLY A 218 -13.34 2.63 0.51
C GLY A 218 -13.48 3.99 1.21
N PRO A 219 -14.27 4.93 0.68
CA PRO A 219 -14.35 6.31 1.16
C PRO A 219 -14.64 6.46 2.66
N ALA A 220 -15.41 5.53 3.26
CA ALA A 220 -15.74 5.57 4.68
C ALA A 220 -14.51 5.45 5.61
N ILE A 221 -13.36 5.01 5.10
CA ILE A 221 -12.13 4.83 5.89
C ILE A 221 -11.27 6.10 5.94
N LEU A 222 -11.47 7.05 5.03
CA LEU A 222 -10.61 8.23 4.89
C LEU A 222 -10.32 8.96 6.22
N PRO A 223 -11.31 9.33 7.06
CA PRO A 223 -11.02 10.03 8.30
C PRO A 223 -10.17 9.23 9.29
N VAL A 224 -10.29 7.90 9.27
CA VAL A 224 -9.45 7.02 10.10
C VAL A 224 -8.02 7.01 9.58
N ALA A 225 -7.85 6.92 8.27
CA ALA A 225 -6.54 6.92 7.62
C ALA A 225 -5.81 8.25 7.83
N VAL A 226 -6.47 9.39 7.58
CA VAL A 226 -5.91 10.74 7.79
C VAL A 226 -5.43 10.91 9.24
N ARG A 227 -6.25 10.52 10.24
CA ARG A 227 -5.83 10.57 11.65
C ARG A 227 -4.58 9.73 11.92
N MET A 228 -4.52 8.49 11.39
CA MET A 228 -3.38 7.62 11.63
C MET A 228 -2.12 8.11 10.91
N VAL A 229 -2.24 8.62 9.69
CA VAL A 229 -1.14 9.26 8.96
C VAL A 229 -0.59 10.45 9.75
N TYR A 230 -1.47 11.33 10.23
CA TYR A 230 -1.08 12.46 11.08
C TYR A 230 -0.30 12.02 12.31
N GLN A 231 -0.81 11.02 13.05
CA GLN A 231 -0.15 10.52 14.25
C GLN A 231 1.23 9.92 13.98
N VAL A 232 1.36 9.14 12.90
CA VAL A 232 2.63 8.48 12.56
C VAL A 232 3.62 9.48 12.00
N SER A 233 3.23 10.37 11.08
CA SER A 233 4.13 11.36 10.47
C SER A 233 4.76 12.32 11.50
N HIS A 234 4.05 12.62 12.61
CA HIS A 234 4.59 13.43 13.70
C HIS A 234 5.45 12.64 14.70
N ALA A 235 5.55 11.33 14.53
CA ALA A 235 6.22 10.45 15.47
C ALA A 235 7.49 9.79 14.92
N VAL A 236 7.67 9.80 13.59
CA VAL A 236 8.82 9.25 12.87
C VAL A 236 9.47 10.34 12.01
N SER A 237 10.74 10.15 11.64
CA SER A 237 11.51 11.07 10.80
C SER A 237 11.60 10.61 9.33
N ILE A 238 11.24 9.36 9.06
CA ILE A 238 11.25 8.76 7.72
C ILE A 238 9.96 9.07 6.95
N PRO A 239 9.98 9.07 5.60
CA PRO A 239 8.82 9.34 4.77
C PRO A 239 7.62 8.45 5.08
N VAL A 240 6.43 9.04 5.01
CA VAL A 240 5.15 8.33 5.21
C VAL A 240 4.35 8.31 3.93
N ILE A 241 3.82 7.15 3.55
CA ILE A 241 2.85 7.00 2.46
C ILE A 241 1.47 6.80 3.09
N GLY A 242 0.54 7.73 2.78
CA GLY A 242 -0.84 7.66 3.26
C GLY A 242 -1.72 6.84 2.32
N MET A 243 -2.61 6.00 2.87
CA MET A 243 -3.64 5.30 2.11
C MET A 243 -4.88 5.00 2.95
N GLY A 244 -6.01 4.86 2.28
CA GLY A 244 -7.28 4.51 2.87
C GLY A 244 -8.37 5.53 2.56
N GLY A 245 -9.28 5.16 1.68
CA GLY A 245 -10.43 5.97 1.30
C GLY A 245 -10.21 7.01 0.22
N VAL A 246 -8.99 7.25 -0.21
CA VAL A 246 -8.64 8.23 -1.24
C VAL A 246 -9.32 7.92 -2.57
N SER A 247 -10.00 8.93 -3.14
CA SER A 247 -10.81 8.81 -4.36
C SER A 247 -10.78 10.03 -5.27
N CYS A 248 -10.24 11.18 -4.82
CA CYS A 248 -10.13 12.42 -5.59
C CYS A 248 -8.84 13.18 -5.24
N ALA A 249 -8.58 14.28 -5.94
CA ALA A 249 -7.38 15.10 -5.75
C ALA A 249 -7.36 15.80 -4.37
N GLU A 250 -8.51 16.21 -3.87
CA GLU A 250 -8.66 16.80 -2.54
C GLU A 250 -8.24 15.82 -1.44
N ASP A 251 -8.61 14.53 -1.56
CA ASP A 251 -8.20 13.51 -0.60
C ASP A 251 -6.66 13.34 -0.57
N VAL A 252 -5.99 13.46 -1.74
CA VAL A 252 -4.53 13.43 -1.83
C VAL A 252 -3.91 14.61 -1.08
N ILE A 253 -4.44 15.82 -1.28
CA ILE A 253 -3.98 17.03 -0.57
C ILE A 253 -4.21 16.88 0.94
N GLU A 254 -5.36 16.36 1.38
CA GLU A 254 -5.65 16.11 2.79
C GLU A 254 -4.66 15.14 3.42
N MET A 255 -4.35 14.03 2.75
CA MET A 255 -3.33 13.07 3.19
C MET A 255 -1.94 13.72 3.30
N MET A 256 -1.55 14.55 2.32
CA MET A 256 -0.26 15.24 2.34
C MET A 256 -0.20 16.30 3.45
N LEU A 257 -1.27 17.06 3.67
CA LEU A 257 -1.38 17.96 4.83
C LEU A 257 -1.23 17.21 6.15
N ALA A 258 -1.76 16.01 6.27
CA ALA A 258 -1.60 15.15 7.45
C ALA A 258 -0.16 14.61 7.61
N GLY A 259 0.70 14.77 6.60
CA GLY A 259 2.13 14.42 6.66
C GLY A 259 2.55 13.29 5.72
N ALA A 260 1.69 12.85 4.81
CA ALA A 260 2.08 11.89 3.79
C ALA A 260 3.00 12.55 2.74
N THR A 261 4.10 11.88 2.38
CA THR A 261 4.99 12.25 1.28
C THR A 261 4.42 11.79 -0.07
N ALA A 262 3.74 10.65 -0.08
CA ALA A 262 3.06 10.09 -1.24
C ALA A 262 1.75 9.42 -0.77
N VAL A 263 0.85 9.13 -1.72
CA VAL A 263 -0.52 8.67 -1.40
C VAL A 263 -0.88 7.47 -2.25
N GLU A 264 -1.24 6.36 -1.60
CA GLU A 264 -1.75 5.18 -2.29
C GLU A 264 -3.27 5.22 -2.43
N VAL A 265 -3.75 4.89 -3.64
CA VAL A 265 -5.17 4.78 -4.00
C VAL A 265 -5.53 3.30 -4.15
N GLY A 266 -6.46 2.82 -3.33
CA GLY A 266 -6.85 1.41 -3.29
C GLY A 266 -8.20 1.13 -3.95
N ALA A 267 -9.25 0.98 -3.15
CA ALA A 267 -10.58 0.53 -3.58
C ALA A 267 -11.20 1.36 -4.72
N ALA A 268 -10.84 2.64 -4.83
CA ALA A 268 -11.33 3.51 -5.90
C ALA A 268 -10.93 3.01 -7.31
N ASN A 269 -9.76 2.36 -7.46
CA ASN A 269 -9.34 1.73 -8.73
C ASN A 269 -10.26 0.59 -9.18
N LEU A 270 -11.00 -0.02 -8.26
CA LEU A 270 -11.94 -1.10 -8.56
C LEU A 270 -13.33 -0.56 -8.92
N VAL A 271 -13.62 0.69 -8.56
CA VAL A 271 -14.85 1.41 -8.93
C VAL A 271 -14.69 2.05 -10.30
N ASP A 272 -13.58 2.77 -10.51
CA ASP A 272 -13.19 3.36 -11.79
C ASP A 272 -11.69 3.11 -12.03
N PRO A 273 -11.33 2.32 -13.04
CA PRO A 273 -9.92 2.02 -13.34
C PRO A 273 -9.10 3.25 -13.76
N TYR A 274 -9.76 4.35 -14.12
CA TYR A 274 -9.11 5.62 -14.46
C TYR A 274 -8.86 6.54 -13.25
N THR A 275 -9.25 6.15 -12.03
CA THR A 275 -9.20 7.00 -10.83
C THR A 275 -7.83 7.65 -10.63
N CYS A 276 -6.74 6.88 -10.62
CA CYS A 276 -5.41 7.45 -10.40
C CYS A 276 -5.01 8.45 -11.49
N ARG A 277 -5.27 8.13 -12.77
CA ARG A 277 -5.04 9.05 -13.89
C ARG A 277 -5.84 10.36 -13.74
N ASN A 278 -7.10 10.25 -13.37
CA ASN A 278 -8.00 11.40 -13.20
C ASN A 278 -7.53 12.27 -12.02
N ILE A 279 -7.19 11.67 -10.88
CA ILE A 279 -6.61 12.38 -9.71
C ILE A 279 -5.37 13.19 -10.14
N ILE A 280 -4.43 12.57 -10.87
CA ILE A 280 -3.21 13.25 -11.33
C ILE A 280 -3.54 14.43 -12.25
N ALA A 281 -4.52 14.26 -13.15
CA ALA A 281 -4.95 15.32 -14.06
C ALA A 281 -5.65 16.49 -13.32
N ASP A 282 -6.38 16.19 -12.24
CA ASP A 282 -7.14 17.18 -11.47
C ASP A 282 -6.28 17.92 -10.44
N LEU A 283 -5.19 17.33 -9.95
CA LEU A 283 -4.32 17.89 -8.92
C LEU A 283 -3.87 19.33 -9.21
N PRO A 284 -3.41 19.72 -10.42
CA PRO A 284 -3.00 21.11 -10.67
C PRO A 284 -4.14 22.11 -10.47
N CYS A 285 -5.35 21.77 -10.89
CA CYS A 285 -6.53 22.64 -10.74
C CYS A 285 -6.91 22.80 -9.26
N VAL A 286 -6.91 21.70 -8.52
CA VAL A 286 -7.23 21.71 -7.07
C VAL A 286 -6.15 22.45 -6.29
N MET A 287 -4.86 22.31 -6.64
CA MET A 287 -3.76 23.08 -6.06
C MET A 287 -3.95 24.57 -6.27
N ASP A 288 -4.31 25.00 -7.48
CA ASP A 288 -4.57 26.41 -7.79
C ASP A 288 -5.74 26.96 -6.97
N GLN A 289 -6.81 26.16 -6.79
CA GLN A 289 -7.98 26.53 -5.97
C GLN A 289 -7.60 26.79 -4.49
N TYR A 290 -6.64 26.05 -3.95
CA TYR A 290 -6.18 26.18 -2.56
C TYR A 290 -4.89 27.00 -2.41
N GLY A 291 -4.37 27.59 -3.49
CA GLY A 291 -3.17 28.43 -3.46
C GLY A 291 -1.87 27.65 -3.16
N ILE A 292 -1.81 26.40 -3.58
CA ILE A 292 -0.66 25.51 -3.39
C ILE A 292 0.26 25.61 -4.60
N GLU A 293 1.50 26.08 -4.39
CA GLU A 293 2.49 26.17 -5.47
C GLU A 293 3.11 24.81 -5.78
N ASN A 294 3.59 24.09 -4.76
CA ASN A 294 4.17 22.76 -4.88
C ASN A 294 3.58 21.83 -3.83
N LEU A 295 3.35 20.56 -4.17
CA LEU A 295 2.82 19.59 -3.21
C LEU A 295 3.75 19.35 -2.02
N THR A 296 5.06 19.46 -2.23
CA THR A 296 6.05 19.33 -1.14
C THR A 296 5.90 20.38 -0.05
N ASP A 297 5.34 21.56 -0.36
CA ASP A 297 5.23 22.69 0.57
C ASP A 297 4.13 22.46 1.62
N ILE A 298 3.21 21.52 1.36
CA ILE A 298 2.07 21.25 2.24
C ILE A 298 2.25 20.00 3.13
N ILE A 299 3.33 19.22 2.94
CA ILE A 299 3.55 17.99 3.70
C ILE A 299 3.63 18.31 5.19
N GLY A 300 2.71 17.74 5.98
CA GLY A 300 2.63 17.99 7.43
C GLY A 300 2.19 19.41 7.81
N GLY A 301 1.55 20.13 6.89
CA GLY A 301 1.16 21.53 7.06
C GLY A 301 -0.13 21.78 7.86
N VAL A 302 -0.67 20.77 8.53
CA VAL A 302 -1.83 20.95 9.44
C VAL A 302 -1.44 21.84 10.61
N LYS A 303 -2.23 22.90 10.86
CA LYS A 303 -2.02 23.87 11.93
C LYS A 303 -2.79 23.49 13.19
#